data_9e636e80691c21a70ab5e695e982627e
#
_entry.id   9e636e80691c21a70ab5e695e982627e
#
_cell.length_a   1.000
_cell.length_b   1.000
_cell.length_c   1.000
_cell.angle_alpha   90.00
_cell.angle_beta   90.00
_cell.angle_gamma   90.00
#
_symmetry.space_group_name_H-M   'P 1'
#
loop_
_entity.id
_entity.type
_entity.pdbx_description
1 polymer ?
#
loop_
_entity_poly.entity_id
_entity_poly.type
_entity_poly.pdbx_seq_one_letter_code
_entity_poly.pdbx_strand_id
1 'polypeptide(L)'
;MMKLAIHNLSKTYGKRSILDQLSLEIDRPGIWALIGPNGAGKTTLLDCIANLQTPDQGSIDILGLPNTDRKIYQKFAYLQDNRILYPELTGLEHLKFVQKAQGLDKERTAQVIEEIGIADYVHRPVKSYSLGMKQHLLLALGIMIEPELILLDEPLNGLDPASYIQTRNLLLKMAKNGSTIIVSSHHLNEVDQLTDQLLFLKNGKLIERSLSTVGQVYQIDTSDNQLAFQALSKTFPLYLKDNLIQIDSHEVSLDQVMRALTSLPIQLLSIHPVQGQAERLYTEIF
;
A
#
# COMPACT_ATOMS: atom_id res chain seq x y z
N MET A 1 2.65 14.51 15.20
CA MET A 1 3.74 13.80 15.93
C MET A 1 4.40 12.85 14.95
N MET A 2 5.74 12.86 14.83
CA MET A 2 6.48 12.00 13.91
C MET A 2 6.09 10.53 14.11
N LYS A 3 5.70 9.85 13.04
CA LYS A 3 5.31 8.43 13.05
C LYS A 3 6.49 7.53 12.72
N LEU A 4 7.29 7.92 11.73
CA LEU A 4 8.51 7.25 11.33
C LEU A 4 9.52 8.28 10.85
N ALA A 5 10.75 8.21 11.33
CA ALA A 5 11.89 8.96 10.80
C ALA A 5 13.06 8.01 10.54
N ILE A 6 13.61 8.06 9.34
CA ILE A 6 14.77 7.29 8.90
C ILE A 6 15.81 8.28 8.42
N HIS A 7 17.04 8.18 8.94
CA HIS A 7 18.12 9.10 8.61
C HIS A 7 19.33 8.32 8.07
N ASN A 8 19.67 8.56 6.81
CA ASN A 8 20.86 8.04 6.10
C ASN A 8 21.08 6.54 6.27
N LEU A 9 19.98 5.76 6.19
CA LEU A 9 20.00 4.32 6.40
C LEU A 9 20.74 3.61 5.28
N SER A 10 21.74 2.81 5.65
CA SER A 10 22.49 1.98 4.70
C SER A 10 22.54 0.54 5.16
N LYS A 11 22.41 -0.42 4.20
CA LYS A 11 22.51 -1.85 4.44
C LYS A 11 23.15 -2.57 3.26
N THR A 12 24.14 -3.42 3.56
CA THR A 12 24.91 -4.15 2.56
C THR A 12 24.95 -5.65 2.92
N TYR A 13 24.84 -6.51 1.92
CA TYR A 13 25.10 -7.95 2.05
C TYR A 13 26.30 -8.34 1.21
N GLY A 14 27.40 -8.70 1.87
CA GLY A 14 28.67 -8.94 1.21
C GLY A 14 29.16 -7.69 0.46
N LYS A 15 29.19 -7.75 -0.89
CA LYS A 15 29.58 -6.61 -1.74
C LYS A 15 28.39 -5.84 -2.32
N ARG A 16 27.15 -6.29 -2.08
CA ARG A 16 25.96 -5.70 -2.67
C ARG A 16 25.30 -4.73 -1.68
N SER A 17 25.30 -3.44 -2.03
CA SER A 17 24.49 -2.43 -1.32
C SER A 17 23.02 -2.65 -1.66
N ILE A 18 22.18 -2.74 -0.65
CA ILE A 18 20.73 -2.92 -0.77
C ILE A 18 20.00 -1.62 -0.43
N LEU A 19 20.44 -0.93 0.64
CA LEU A 19 19.96 0.39 1.02
C LEU A 19 21.18 1.33 1.05
N ASP A 20 21.04 2.51 0.48
CA ASP A 20 22.13 3.47 0.28
C ASP A 20 21.72 4.87 0.74
N GLN A 21 22.11 5.24 1.97
CA GLN A 21 21.84 6.54 2.60
C GLN A 21 20.37 6.99 2.47
N LEU A 22 19.45 6.03 2.66
CA LEU A 22 18.03 6.23 2.54
C LEU A 22 17.50 7.07 3.71
N SER A 23 16.71 8.09 3.41
CA SER A 23 16.02 8.91 4.43
C SER A 23 14.53 8.99 4.10
N LEU A 24 13.67 9.03 5.13
CA LEU A 24 12.22 9.11 5.01
C LEU A 24 11.65 9.70 6.29
N GLU A 25 10.68 10.60 6.16
CA GLU A 25 9.91 11.14 7.28
C GLU A 25 8.42 11.02 7.03
N ILE A 26 7.70 10.39 7.97
CA ILE A 26 6.24 10.29 7.94
C ILE A 26 5.70 10.84 9.25
N ASP A 27 4.94 11.93 9.18
CA ASP A 27 4.43 12.68 10.34
C ASP A 27 2.90 12.61 10.54
N ARG A 28 2.18 12.00 9.59
CA ARG A 28 0.72 11.95 9.54
C ARG A 28 0.18 10.52 9.40
N PRO A 29 -1.07 10.27 9.84
CA PRO A 29 -1.78 9.03 9.52
C PRO A 29 -2.04 8.89 8.03
N GLY A 30 -2.18 7.65 7.56
CA GLY A 30 -2.47 7.33 6.18
C GLY A 30 -1.84 6.02 5.74
N ILE A 31 -1.90 5.73 4.45
CA ILE A 31 -1.29 4.54 3.85
C ILE A 31 -0.21 4.98 2.88
N TRP A 32 0.96 4.36 2.97
CA TRP A 32 2.09 4.52 2.04
C TRP A 32 2.37 3.18 1.38
N ALA A 33 2.39 3.15 0.05
CA ALA A 33 2.75 1.96 -0.70
C ALA A 33 4.26 1.95 -0.99
N LEU A 34 4.98 0.98 -0.44
CA LEU A 34 6.39 0.71 -0.74
C LEU A 34 6.49 -0.17 -1.98
N ILE A 35 6.91 0.42 -3.09
CA ILE A 35 6.91 -0.19 -4.42
C ILE A 35 8.34 -0.43 -4.90
N GLY A 36 8.55 -1.55 -5.56
CA GLY A 36 9.81 -1.89 -6.22
C GLY A 36 9.82 -3.32 -6.72
N PRO A 37 10.70 -3.66 -7.65
CA PRO A 37 10.81 -5.02 -8.17
C PRO A 37 11.24 -6.01 -7.08
N ASN A 38 11.10 -7.30 -7.36
CA ASN A 38 11.59 -8.33 -6.47
C ASN A 38 13.12 -8.19 -6.29
N GLY A 39 13.56 -8.26 -5.03
CA GLY A 39 14.97 -8.06 -4.69
C GLY A 39 15.44 -6.60 -4.65
N ALA A 40 14.54 -5.61 -4.75
CA ALA A 40 14.86 -4.19 -4.58
C ALA A 40 15.25 -3.80 -3.16
N GLY A 41 14.93 -4.64 -2.15
CA GLY A 41 15.24 -4.39 -0.75
C GLY A 41 14.04 -3.99 0.11
N LYS A 42 12.79 -4.13 -0.37
CA LYS A 42 11.58 -3.77 0.38
C LYS A 42 11.53 -4.45 1.76
N THR A 43 11.61 -5.79 1.78
CA THR A 43 11.65 -6.57 3.04
C THR A 43 12.84 -6.19 3.91
N THR A 44 14.03 -5.96 3.32
CA THR A 44 15.22 -5.49 4.07
C THR A 44 14.97 -4.16 4.76
N LEU A 45 14.31 -3.21 4.07
CA LEU A 45 13.93 -1.92 4.67
C LEU A 45 12.93 -2.14 5.82
N LEU A 46 11.88 -2.92 5.61
CA LEU A 46 10.89 -3.21 6.65
C LEU A 46 11.53 -3.93 7.85
N ASP A 47 12.42 -4.89 7.63
CA ASP A 47 13.17 -5.58 8.68
C ASP A 47 14.09 -4.65 9.48
N CYS A 48 14.75 -3.68 8.80
CA CYS A 48 15.54 -2.66 9.47
C CYS A 48 14.66 -1.75 10.33
N ILE A 49 13.50 -1.31 9.81
CA ILE A 49 12.56 -0.49 10.58
C ILE A 49 12.09 -1.26 11.82
N ALA A 50 11.72 -2.52 11.66
CA ALA A 50 11.24 -3.38 12.76
C ALA A 50 12.36 -3.87 13.72
N ASN A 51 13.62 -3.42 13.52
CA ASN A 51 14.78 -3.86 14.28
C ASN A 51 15.01 -5.39 14.26
N LEU A 52 14.57 -6.06 13.20
CA LEU A 52 14.90 -7.47 12.94
C LEU A 52 16.25 -7.61 12.24
N GLN A 53 16.69 -6.55 11.56
CA GLN A 53 18.02 -6.45 10.98
C GLN A 53 18.66 -5.13 11.39
N THR A 54 19.89 -5.19 11.86
CA THR A 54 20.66 -3.98 12.19
C THR A 54 21.17 -3.34 10.91
N PRO A 55 20.91 -2.04 10.66
CA PRO A 55 21.52 -1.32 9.55
C PRO A 55 23.04 -1.18 9.75
N ASP A 56 23.79 -0.98 8.66
CA ASP A 56 25.23 -0.74 8.73
C ASP A 56 25.53 0.72 9.11
N GLN A 57 24.64 1.65 8.71
CA GLN A 57 24.70 3.07 9.04
C GLN A 57 23.30 3.66 9.14
N GLY A 58 23.21 4.83 9.80
CA GLY A 58 21.96 5.57 9.94
C GLY A 58 21.21 5.24 11.22
N SER A 59 20.05 5.87 11.39
CA SER A 59 19.16 5.67 12.54
C SER A 59 17.69 5.63 12.11
N ILE A 60 16.88 5.00 12.96
CA ILE A 60 15.44 4.89 12.74
C ILE A 60 14.73 5.22 14.05
N ASP A 61 13.79 6.16 13.98
CA ASP A 61 12.91 6.50 15.08
C ASP A 61 11.45 6.17 14.73
N ILE A 62 10.78 5.49 15.64
CA ILE A 62 9.37 5.10 15.55
C ILE A 62 8.61 5.78 16.68
N LEU A 63 7.60 6.59 16.34
CA LEU A 63 6.77 7.34 17.30
C LEU A 63 7.62 8.21 18.26
N GLY A 64 8.75 8.72 17.75
CA GLY A 64 9.68 9.57 18.50
C GLY A 64 10.64 8.82 19.43
N LEU A 65 10.73 7.49 19.30
CA LEU A 65 11.66 6.65 20.04
C LEU A 65 12.57 5.90 19.07
N PRO A 66 13.85 5.65 19.41
CA PRO A 66 14.70 4.76 18.62
C PRO A 66 14.04 3.40 18.41
N ASN A 67 14.16 2.83 17.22
CA ASN A 67 13.56 1.53 16.91
C ASN A 67 14.09 0.35 17.74
N THR A 68 15.15 0.56 18.50
CA THR A 68 15.71 -0.37 19.49
C THR A 68 15.01 -0.31 20.86
N ASP A 69 14.19 0.75 21.12
CA ASP A 69 13.44 0.86 22.37
C ASP A 69 12.21 -0.08 22.32
N ARG A 70 12.13 -0.99 23.30
CA ARG A 70 11.03 -1.96 23.39
C ARG A 70 9.64 -1.34 23.56
N LYS A 71 9.56 -0.09 24.01
CA LYS A 71 8.29 0.63 24.18
C LYS A 71 7.54 0.84 22.86
N ILE A 72 8.25 0.87 21.72
CA ILE A 72 7.61 0.99 20.42
C ILE A 72 6.58 -0.11 20.16
N TYR A 73 6.85 -1.35 20.62
CA TYR A 73 5.98 -2.51 20.40
C TYR A 73 4.61 -2.43 21.10
N GLN A 74 4.36 -1.40 21.89
CA GLN A 74 3.03 -1.12 22.43
C GLN A 74 2.10 -0.49 21.37
N LYS A 75 2.66 0.18 20.35
CA LYS A 75 1.93 0.92 19.33
C LYS A 75 2.48 0.71 17.89
N PHE A 76 3.43 -0.19 17.74
CA PHE A 76 4.03 -0.56 16.47
C PHE A 76 3.87 -2.04 16.21
N ALA A 77 3.40 -2.40 15.01
CA ALA A 77 3.29 -3.77 14.55
C ALA A 77 4.01 -3.96 13.20
N TYR A 78 4.62 -5.13 13.02
CA TYR A 78 5.14 -5.58 11.73
C TYR A 78 4.61 -6.96 11.40
N LEU A 79 3.87 -7.07 10.31
CA LEU A 79 3.31 -8.30 9.79
C LEU A 79 4.12 -8.73 8.55
N GLN A 80 4.92 -9.75 8.74
CA GLN A 80 5.60 -10.46 7.67
C GLN A 80 4.63 -11.40 6.96
N ASP A 81 5.13 -12.31 6.16
CA ASP A 81 4.31 -13.33 5.54
C ASP A 81 3.74 -14.35 6.56
N ASN A 82 2.81 -15.17 6.09
CA ASN A 82 2.06 -16.09 6.93
C ASN A 82 2.89 -17.28 7.48
N ARG A 83 4.19 -17.39 7.15
CA ARG A 83 5.13 -18.41 7.70
C ARG A 83 5.41 -18.22 9.18
N ILE A 84 5.11 -17.05 9.75
CA ILE A 84 5.24 -16.81 11.19
C ILE A 84 4.13 -17.49 12.01
N LEU A 85 3.05 -17.94 11.38
CA LEU A 85 1.96 -18.61 12.06
C LEU A 85 2.31 -20.07 12.35
N TYR A 86 2.02 -20.53 13.57
CA TYR A 86 2.22 -21.91 13.98
C TYR A 86 1.07 -22.79 13.45
N PRO A 87 1.35 -23.75 12.54
CA PRO A 87 0.29 -24.52 11.87
C PRO A 87 -0.59 -25.34 12.82
N GLU A 88 -0.04 -25.80 13.93
CA GLU A 88 -0.70 -26.67 14.90
C GLU A 88 -1.57 -25.90 15.91
N LEU A 89 -1.33 -24.60 16.06
CA LEU A 89 -2.11 -23.75 16.94
C LEU A 89 -3.37 -23.23 16.21
N THR A 90 -4.41 -22.97 16.98
CA THR A 90 -5.62 -22.30 16.51
C THR A 90 -5.39 -20.79 16.37
N GLY A 91 -6.24 -20.10 15.59
CA GLY A 91 -6.23 -18.65 15.53
C GLY A 91 -6.44 -18.01 16.91
N LEU A 92 -7.33 -18.57 17.72
CA LEU A 92 -7.58 -18.09 19.09
C LEU A 92 -6.34 -18.20 19.98
N GLU A 93 -5.57 -19.27 19.86
CA GLU A 93 -4.32 -19.45 20.64
C GLU A 93 -3.27 -18.40 20.26
N HIS A 94 -3.15 -18.07 18.97
CA HIS A 94 -2.28 -16.97 18.52
C HIS A 94 -2.72 -15.63 19.11
N LEU A 95 -4.02 -15.30 19.06
CA LEU A 95 -4.55 -14.05 19.63
C LEU A 95 -4.33 -13.99 21.13
N LYS A 96 -4.59 -15.10 21.87
CA LYS A 96 -4.35 -15.19 23.32
C LYS A 96 -2.87 -15.05 23.66
N PHE A 97 -1.96 -15.53 22.79
CA PHE A 97 -0.53 -15.34 22.98
C PHE A 97 -0.17 -13.84 22.94
N VAL A 98 -0.63 -13.10 21.92
CA VAL A 98 -0.39 -11.66 21.80
C VAL A 98 -1.07 -10.91 22.96
N GLN A 99 -2.31 -11.26 23.31
CA GLN A 99 -3.03 -10.67 24.43
C GLN A 99 -2.22 -10.74 25.73
N LYS A 100 -1.67 -11.91 26.04
CA LYS A 100 -0.86 -12.11 27.25
C LYS A 100 0.50 -11.39 27.17
N ALA A 101 1.16 -11.47 26.02
CA ALA A 101 2.47 -10.84 25.81
C ALA A 101 2.42 -9.32 25.95
N GLN A 102 1.30 -8.70 25.50
CA GLN A 102 1.08 -7.26 25.52
C GLN A 102 0.29 -6.78 26.75
N GLY A 103 -0.17 -7.69 27.62
CA GLY A 103 -0.97 -7.35 28.81
C GLY A 103 -2.34 -6.73 28.48
N LEU A 104 -2.94 -7.15 27.36
CA LEU A 104 -4.23 -6.61 26.91
C LEU A 104 -5.41 -7.27 27.66
N ASP A 105 -6.53 -6.55 27.74
CA ASP A 105 -7.76 -7.07 28.32
C ASP A 105 -8.34 -8.24 27.50
N LYS A 106 -9.09 -9.12 28.16
CA LYS A 106 -9.70 -10.30 27.51
C LYS A 106 -10.72 -9.91 26.45
N GLU A 107 -11.42 -8.83 26.67
CA GLU A 107 -12.42 -8.25 25.79
C GLU A 107 -11.83 -7.85 24.45
N ARG A 108 -10.55 -7.44 24.43
CA ARG A 108 -9.85 -7.05 23.19
C ARG A 108 -9.77 -8.19 22.18
N THR A 109 -9.53 -9.42 22.64
CA THR A 109 -9.51 -10.60 21.76
C THR A 109 -10.86 -10.82 21.07
N ALA A 110 -11.96 -10.71 21.83
CA ALA A 110 -13.32 -10.87 21.29
C ALA A 110 -13.65 -9.77 20.27
N GLN A 111 -13.32 -8.51 20.58
CA GLN A 111 -13.49 -7.36 19.68
C GLN A 111 -12.75 -7.56 18.34
N VAL A 112 -11.50 -8.01 18.39
CA VAL A 112 -10.69 -8.23 17.17
C VAL A 112 -11.24 -9.39 16.33
N ILE A 113 -11.70 -10.47 16.95
CA ILE A 113 -12.34 -11.59 16.24
C ILE A 113 -13.57 -11.10 15.47
N GLU A 114 -14.40 -10.27 16.09
CA GLU A 114 -15.59 -9.68 15.47
C GLU A 114 -15.20 -8.66 14.37
N GLU A 115 -14.26 -7.76 14.66
CA GLU A 115 -13.81 -6.71 13.74
C GLU A 115 -13.24 -7.27 12.43
N ILE A 116 -12.46 -8.34 12.51
CA ILE A 116 -11.88 -9.04 11.34
C ILE A 116 -12.87 -10.02 10.70
N GLY A 117 -13.89 -10.48 11.46
CA GLY A 117 -14.86 -11.46 10.96
C GLY A 117 -14.32 -12.89 10.87
N ILE A 118 -13.49 -13.31 11.85
CA ILE A 118 -12.83 -14.63 11.86
C ILE A 118 -13.49 -15.64 12.83
N ALA A 119 -14.66 -15.31 13.39
CA ALA A 119 -15.32 -16.11 14.42
C ALA A 119 -15.58 -17.56 14.00
N ASP A 120 -15.96 -17.79 12.73
CA ASP A 120 -16.34 -19.12 12.22
C ASP A 120 -15.18 -20.13 12.18
N TYR A 121 -13.93 -19.64 12.17
CA TYR A 121 -12.76 -20.51 12.00
C TYR A 121 -11.64 -20.27 13.02
N VAL A 122 -11.75 -19.27 13.90
CA VAL A 122 -10.69 -18.93 14.85
C VAL A 122 -10.32 -20.08 15.81
N HIS A 123 -11.24 -21.03 16.02
CA HIS A 123 -11.04 -22.23 16.86
C HIS A 123 -10.38 -23.40 16.09
N ARG A 124 -10.20 -23.29 14.77
CA ARG A 124 -9.59 -24.35 13.96
C ARG A 124 -8.07 -24.21 13.94
N PRO A 125 -7.28 -25.30 13.78
CA PRO A 125 -5.84 -25.23 13.59
C PRO A 125 -5.48 -24.46 12.30
N VAL A 126 -4.44 -23.62 12.37
CA VAL A 126 -4.02 -22.75 11.26
C VAL A 126 -3.59 -23.53 10.01
N LYS A 127 -3.13 -24.78 10.15
CA LYS A 127 -2.84 -25.66 9.01
C LYS A 127 -4.05 -25.89 8.10
N SER A 128 -5.28 -25.73 8.60
CA SER A 128 -6.52 -25.88 7.83
C SER A 128 -6.99 -24.59 7.17
N TYR A 129 -6.27 -23.48 7.37
CA TYR A 129 -6.66 -22.17 6.85
C TYR A 129 -6.27 -22.02 5.37
N SER A 130 -7.15 -21.38 4.59
CA SER A 130 -6.81 -20.83 3.30
C SER A 130 -5.78 -19.69 3.45
N LEU A 131 -5.21 -19.24 2.33
CA LEU A 131 -4.29 -18.10 2.35
C LEU A 131 -4.98 -16.84 2.91
N GLY A 132 -6.20 -16.53 2.46
CA GLY A 132 -6.99 -15.40 2.96
C GLY A 132 -7.29 -15.51 4.47
N MET A 133 -7.67 -16.69 4.96
CA MET A 133 -7.88 -16.92 6.40
C MET A 133 -6.61 -16.68 7.22
N LYS A 134 -5.44 -17.09 6.71
CA LYS A 134 -4.15 -16.81 7.35
C LYS A 134 -3.84 -15.31 7.36
N GLN A 135 -4.11 -14.62 6.26
CA GLN A 135 -3.90 -13.18 6.15
C GLN A 135 -4.81 -12.40 7.11
N HIS A 136 -6.08 -12.79 7.23
CA HIS A 136 -6.99 -12.21 8.21
C HIS A 136 -6.51 -12.45 9.66
N LEU A 137 -5.98 -13.63 9.97
CA LEU A 137 -5.38 -13.89 11.28
C LEU A 137 -4.15 -13.02 11.54
N LEU A 138 -3.26 -12.84 10.54
CA LEU A 138 -2.12 -11.93 10.68
C LEU A 138 -2.56 -10.51 10.96
N LEU A 139 -3.55 -10.00 10.22
CA LEU A 139 -4.10 -8.67 10.46
C LEU A 139 -4.74 -8.58 11.85
N ALA A 140 -5.48 -9.62 12.28
CA ALA A 140 -6.03 -9.70 13.62
C ALA A 140 -4.94 -9.56 14.70
N LEU A 141 -3.81 -10.28 14.55
CA LEU A 141 -2.67 -10.18 15.46
C LEU A 141 -2.07 -8.76 15.49
N GLY A 142 -1.94 -8.13 14.32
CA GLY A 142 -1.38 -6.77 14.21
C GLY A 142 -2.24 -5.70 14.85
N ILE A 143 -3.59 -5.79 14.71
CA ILE A 143 -4.50 -4.78 15.27
C ILE A 143 -4.81 -4.96 16.75
N MET A 144 -4.37 -6.07 17.37
CA MET A 144 -4.57 -6.32 18.80
C MET A 144 -4.13 -5.15 19.68
N ILE A 145 -3.01 -4.52 19.33
CA ILE A 145 -2.38 -3.44 20.10
C ILE A 145 -2.85 -2.03 19.68
N GLU A 146 -3.83 -1.92 18.76
CA GLU A 146 -4.26 -0.63 18.18
C GLU A 146 -3.05 0.19 17.69
N PRO A 147 -2.32 -0.31 16.69
CA PRO A 147 -1.03 0.27 16.31
C PRO A 147 -1.19 1.67 15.73
N GLU A 148 -0.30 2.57 16.12
CA GLU A 148 -0.16 3.89 15.49
C GLU A 148 0.71 3.82 14.22
N LEU A 149 1.63 2.84 14.14
CA LEU A 149 2.38 2.49 12.94
C LEU A 149 2.33 0.98 12.72
N ILE A 150 1.97 0.57 11.50
CA ILE A 150 2.00 -0.83 11.10
C ILE A 150 2.71 -1.00 9.76
N LEU A 151 3.60 -1.98 9.70
CA LEU A 151 4.26 -2.42 8.48
C LEU A 151 3.66 -3.73 8.00
N LEU A 152 3.40 -3.83 6.70
CA LEU A 152 2.79 -5.00 6.07
C LEU A 152 3.63 -5.39 4.85
N ASP A 153 4.16 -6.60 4.85
CA ASP A 153 4.94 -7.13 3.73
C ASP A 153 4.04 -7.97 2.82
N GLU A 154 3.71 -7.43 1.63
CA GLU A 154 2.87 -8.07 0.60
C GLU A 154 1.50 -8.58 1.12
N PRO A 155 0.72 -7.79 1.89
CA PRO A 155 -0.47 -8.29 2.60
C PRO A 155 -1.64 -8.67 1.70
N LEU A 156 -1.64 -8.23 0.45
CA LEU A 156 -2.72 -8.47 -0.53
C LEU A 156 -2.38 -9.60 -1.51
N ASN A 157 -1.14 -10.08 -1.49
CA ASN A 157 -0.65 -11.03 -2.48
C ASN A 157 -1.36 -12.38 -2.38
N GLY A 158 -1.87 -12.87 -3.51
CA GLY A 158 -2.49 -14.20 -3.64
C GLY A 158 -3.85 -14.34 -2.93
N LEU A 159 -4.49 -13.24 -2.54
CA LEU A 159 -5.85 -13.26 -2.00
C LEU A 159 -6.89 -13.47 -3.11
N ASP A 160 -7.96 -14.19 -2.78
CA ASP A 160 -9.17 -14.17 -3.60
C ASP A 160 -9.85 -12.79 -3.56
N PRO A 161 -10.72 -12.46 -4.53
CA PRO A 161 -11.32 -11.13 -4.63
C PRO A 161 -12.07 -10.68 -3.37
N ALA A 162 -12.74 -11.60 -2.65
CA ALA A 162 -13.50 -11.26 -1.45
C ALA A 162 -12.58 -10.92 -0.29
N SER A 163 -11.55 -11.74 -0.04
CA SER A 163 -10.51 -11.50 0.97
C SER A 163 -9.72 -10.23 0.67
N TYR A 164 -9.43 -9.95 -0.61
CA TYR A 164 -8.78 -8.71 -1.04
C TYR A 164 -9.60 -7.47 -0.63
N ILE A 165 -10.90 -7.44 -1.01
CA ILE A 165 -11.79 -6.31 -0.70
C ILE A 165 -11.89 -6.10 0.82
N GLN A 166 -12.04 -7.19 1.58
CA GLN A 166 -12.14 -7.13 3.04
C GLN A 166 -10.86 -6.56 3.65
N THR A 167 -9.69 -7.07 3.26
CA THR A 167 -8.38 -6.60 3.73
C THR A 167 -8.17 -5.12 3.39
N ARG A 168 -8.43 -4.72 2.14
CA ARG A 168 -8.33 -3.32 1.72
C ARG A 168 -9.20 -2.40 2.57
N ASN A 169 -10.48 -2.75 2.76
CA ASN A 169 -11.42 -1.94 3.53
C ASN A 169 -10.98 -1.80 4.99
N LEU A 170 -10.40 -2.86 5.58
CA LEU A 170 -9.83 -2.81 6.92
C LEU A 170 -8.67 -1.83 6.99
N LEU A 171 -7.71 -1.88 6.05
CA LEU A 171 -6.56 -0.96 6.02
C LEU A 171 -7.01 0.50 5.87
N LEU A 172 -7.97 0.77 4.99
CA LEU A 172 -8.57 2.10 4.83
C LEU A 172 -9.24 2.59 6.12
N LYS A 173 -9.98 1.71 6.82
CA LYS A 173 -10.60 2.02 8.12
C LYS A 173 -9.55 2.34 9.18
N MET A 174 -8.47 1.56 9.27
CA MET A 174 -7.38 1.79 10.22
C MET A 174 -6.69 3.13 9.97
N ALA A 175 -6.37 3.46 8.72
CA ALA A 175 -5.77 4.74 8.35
C ALA A 175 -6.69 5.92 8.72
N LYS A 176 -8.00 5.80 8.43
CA LYS A 176 -9.00 6.80 8.82
C LYS A 176 -9.10 6.99 10.34
N ASN A 177 -8.85 5.93 11.11
CA ASN A 177 -8.84 5.95 12.58
C ASN A 177 -7.51 6.42 13.19
N GLY A 178 -6.55 6.89 12.36
CA GLY A 178 -5.32 7.51 12.82
C GLY A 178 -4.07 6.62 12.77
N SER A 179 -4.15 5.41 12.25
CA SER A 179 -2.96 4.57 12.02
C SER A 179 -2.17 5.04 10.80
N THR A 180 -0.86 4.94 10.87
CA THR A 180 0.07 5.03 9.75
C THR A 180 0.39 3.63 9.28
N ILE A 181 0.23 3.36 7.99
CA ILE A 181 0.38 2.02 7.41
C ILE A 181 1.39 2.10 6.27
N ILE A 182 2.42 1.25 6.30
CA ILE A 182 3.32 1.05 5.18
C ILE A 182 3.07 -0.34 4.62
N VAL A 183 2.63 -0.40 3.36
CA VAL A 183 2.31 -1.65 2.65
C VAL A 183 3.34 -1.86 1.56
N SER A 184 4.11 -2.94 1.60
CA SER A 184 4.89 -3.32 0.43
C SER A 184 3.99 -3.99 -0.61
N SER A 185 4.18 -3.66 -1.88
CA SER A 185 3.48 -4.31 -2.99
C SER A 185 4.32 -4.27 -4.27
N HIS A 186 4.08 -5.23 -5.14
CA HIS A 186 4.53 -5.23 -6.53
C HIS A 186 3.33 -5.19 -7.51
N HIS A 187 2.10 -5.19 -7.01
CA HIS A 187 0.85 -5.12 -7.77
C HIS A 187 0.34 -3.67 -7.85
N LEU A 188 0.73 -2.95 -8.90
CA LEU A 188 0.48 -1.51 -9.04
C LEU A 188 -1.01 -1.15 -9.10
N ASN A 189 -1.84 -1.98 -9.76
CA ASN A 189 -3.29 -1.77 -9.83
C ASN A 189 -3.98 -1.86 -8.46
N GLU A 190 -3.43 -2.65 -7.53
CA GLU A 190 -3.94 -2.74 -6.16
C GLU A 190 -3.57 -1.50 -5.35
N VAL A 191 -2.38 -0.96 -5.61
CA VAL A 191 -1.87 0.25 -4.97
C VAL A 191 -2.73 1.46 -5.31
N ASP A 192 -3.13 1.65 -6.58
CA ASP A 192 -4.01 2.74 -7.02
C ASP A 192 -5.36 2.78 -6.26
N GLN A 193 -5.83 1.61 -5.78
CA GLN A 193 -7.08 1.51 -5.02
C GLN A 193 -6.89 1.71 -3.51
N LEU A 194 -5.66 1.72 -3.03
CA LEU A 194 -5.34 1.75 -1.61
C LEU A 194 -4.86 3.13 -1.14
N THR A 195 -4.01 3.78 -1.91
CA THR A 195 -3.39 5.05 -1.53
C THR A 195 -2.86 5.83 -2.73
N ASP A 196 -2.75 7.14 -2.54
CA ASP A 196 -2.04 8.06 -3.43
C ASP A 196 -0.58 8.33 -3.02
N GLN A 197 -0.13 7.83 -1.86
CA GLN A 197 1.23 8.05 -1.34
C GLN A 197 2.15 6.88 -1.71
N LEU A 198 3.11 7.11 -2.59
CA LEU A 198 3.98 6.08 -3.15
C LEU A 198 5.44 6.30 -2.77
N LEU A 199 6.09 5.22 -2.32
CA LEU A 199 7.49 5.13 -1.96
C LEU A 199 8.18 4.14 -2.91
N PHE A 200 8.81 4.62 -3.97
CA PHE A 200 9.54 3.75 -4.90
C PHE A 200 10.95 3.46 -4.40
N LEU A 201 11.27 2.20 -4.20
CA LEU A 201 12.61 1.76 -3.81
C LEU A 201 13.41 1.33 -5.06
N LYS A 202 14.34 2.19 -5.49
CA LYS A 202 15.20 1.96 -6.65
C LYS A 202 16.67 2.16 -6.29
N ASN A 203 17.52 1.17 -6.57
CA ASN A 203 18.96 1.23 -6.34
C ASN A 203 19.32 1.65 -4.90
N GLY A 204 18.59 1.13 -3.92
CA GLY A 204 18.80 1.42 -2.49
C GLY A 204 18.29 2.78 -2.01
N LYS A 205 17.67 3.58 -2.86
CA LYS A 205 17.12 4.91 -2.54
C LYS A 205 15.60 4.92 -2.63
N LEU A 206 14.96 5.73 -1.78
CA LEU A 206 13.52 6.00 -1.86
C LEU A 206 13.26 7.23 -2.74
N ILE A 207 12.23 7.11 -3.58
CA ILE A 207 11.68 8.19 -4.38
C ILE A 207 10.21 8.32 -3.97
N GLU A 208 9.87 9.41 -3.29
CA GLU A 208 8.49 9.69 -2.90
C GLU A 208 7.73 10.30 -4.08
N ARG A 209 6.51 9.84 -4.30
CA ARG A 209 5.56 10.38 -5.29
C ARG A 209 4.15 10.33 -4.71
N SER A 210 3.31 11.25 -5.19
CA SER A 210 1.87 11.21 -4.91
C SER A 210 1.10 11.10 -6.22
N LEU A 211 0.11 10.20 -6.27
CA LEU A 211 -0.77 10.10 -7.44
C LEU A 211 -1.57 11.39 -7.66
N SER A 212 -1.83 12.16 -6.61
CA SER A 212 -2.50 13.47 -6.74
C SER A 212 -1.68 14.51 -7.51
N THR A 213 -0.36 14.30 -7.66
CA THR A 213 0.52 15.16 -8.48
C THR A 213 0.62 14.69 -9.93
N VAL A 214 0.05 13.54 -10.25
CA VAL A 214 0.02 12.98 -11.60
C VAL A 214 -1.39 13.15 -12.15
N GLY A 215 -1.52 13.77 -13.33
CA GLY A 215 -2.81 13.95 -13.97
C GLY A 215 -3.57 12.64 -14.12
N GLN A 216 -4.88 12.68 -13.85
CA GLN A 216 -5.76 11.56 -14.19
C GLN A 216 -5.86 11.46 -15.70
N VAL A 217 -5.48 10.35 -16.27
CA VAL A 217 -5.74 10.08 -17.69
C VAL A 217 -7.18 9.61 -17.84
N TYR A 218 -7.92 10.24 -18.71
CA TYR A 218 -9.26 9.80 -19.11
C TYR A 218 -9.22 9.23 -20.52
N GLN A 219 -9.99 8.20 -20.72
CA GLN A 219 -10.25 7.59 -22.01
C GLN A 219 -11.67 7.92 -22.44
N ILE A 220 -11.80 8.50 -23.62
CA ILE A 220 -13.07 8.98 -24.18
C ILE A 220 -13.36 8.15 -25.42
N ASP A 221 -14.57 7.61 -25.48
CA ASP A 221 -15.12 6.95 -26.65
C ASP A 221 -16.27 7.76 -27.23
N THR A 222 -16.25 7.94 -28.55
CA THR A 222 -17.25 8.70 -29.28
C THR A 222 -17.73 7.90 -30.50
N SER A 223 -18.81 8.33 -31.12
CA SER A 223 -19.31 7.71 -32.37
C SER A 223 -18.32 7.78 -33.55
N ASP A 224 -17.35 8.71 -33.50
CA ASP A 224 -16.23 8.82 -34.45
C ASP A 224 -14.99 9.43 -33.74
N ASN A 225 -14.16 8.55 -33.19
CA ASN A 225 -12.96 8.95 -32.45
C ASN A 225 -11.89 9.58 -33.34
N GLN A 226 -11.83 9.21 -34.62
CA GLN A 226 -10.85 9.78 -35.53
C GLN A 226 -11.21 11.23 -35.90
N LEU A 227 -12.47 11.50 -36.21
CA LEU A 227 -12.97 12.84 -36.47
C LEU A 227 -12.80 13.73 -35.23
N ALA A 228 -13.18 13.24 -34.06
CA ALA A 228 -13.01 13.95 -32.80
C ALA A 228 -11.53 14.29 -32.52
N PHE A 229 -10.64 13.33 -32.68
CA PHE A 229 -9.21 13.52 -32.49
C PHE A 229 -8.62 14.54 -33.47
N GLN A 230 -8.93 14.42 -34.77
CA GLN A 230 -8.45 15.36 -35.80
C GLN A 230 -8.93 16.79 -35.59
N ALA A 231 -10.16 16.95 -35.10
CA ALA A 231 -10.73 18.27 -34.83
C ALA A 231 -10.10 18.92 -33.59
N LEU A 232 -9.87 18.15 -32.53
CA LEU A 232 -9.51 18.69 -31.22
C LEU A 232 -8.00 18.65 -30.92
N SER A 233 -7.22 17.77 -31.53
CA SER A 233 -5.76 17.64 -31.29
C SER A 233 -4.95 18.86 -31.70
N LYS A 234 -5.52 19.76 -32.52
CA LYS A 234 -4.91 21.06 -32.86
C LYS A 234 -4.98 22.07 -31.72
N THR A 235 -5.93 21.90 -30.83
CA THR A 235 -6.23 22.86 -29.74
C THR A 235 -5.85 22.30 -28.37
N PHE A 236 -5.96 20.98 -28.22
CA PHE A 236 -5.72 20.30 -26.95
C PHE A 236 -4.65 19.21 -27.11
N PRO A 237 -3.81 18.99 -26.09
CA PRO A 237 -2.86 17.86 -26.06
C PRO A 237 -3.65 16.56 -25.84
N LEU A 238 -3.99 15.90 -26.95
CA LEU A 238 -4.74 14.65 -26.97
C LEU A 238 -3.90 13.54 -27.55
N TYR A 239 -4.14 12.31 -27.10
CA TYR A 239 -3.49 11.11 -27.60
C TYR A 239 -4.56 10.15 -28.15
N LEU A 240 -4.24 9.41 -29.21
CA LEU A 240 -5.10 8.35 -29.72
C LEU A 240 -4.42 7.00 -29.44
N LYS A 241 -5.04 6.19 -28.57
CA LYS A 241 -4.55 4.85 -28.23
C LYS A 241 -5.70 3.85 -28.37
N ASP A 242 -5.45 2.75 -29.07
CA ASP A 242 -6.45 1.70 -29.34
C ASP A 242 -7.77 2.25 -29.90
N ASN A 243 -7.67 3.27 -30.77
CA ASN A 243 -8.77 4.02 -31.35
C ASN A 243 -9.66 4.77 -30.36
N LEU A 244 -9.20 5.01 -29.13
CA LEU A 244 -9.86 5.83 -28.10
C LEU A 244 -9.03 7.09 -27.82
N ILE A 245 -9.73 8.21 -27.54
CA ILE A 245 -9.07 9.46 -27.23
C ILE A 245 -8.63 9.42 -25.77
N GLN A 246 -7.38 9.75 -25.52
CA GLN A 246 -6.86 9.90 -24.16
C GLN A 246 -6.51 11.34 -23.89
N ILE A 247 -6.85 11.81 -22.68
CA ILE A 247 -6.51 13.13 -22.15
C ILE A 247 -5.87 12.98 -20.78
N ASP A 248 -4.80 13.74 -20.58
CA ASP A 248 -4.19 13.88 -19.26
C ASP A 248 -4.75 15.15 -18.60
N SER A 249 -5.42 15.02 -17.46
CA SER A 249 -6.03 16.15 -16.76
C SER A 249 -5.00 17.16 -16.21
N HIS A 250 -3.73 16.80 -16.21
CA HIS A 250 -2.62 17.71 -15.88
C HIS A 250 -2.29 18.65 -17.04
N GLU A 251 -2.47 18.19 -18.28
CA GLU A 251 -2.15 18.95 -19.49
C GLU A 251 -3.35 19.78 -19.96
N VAL A 252 -4.58 19.26 -19.77
CA VAL A 252 -5.81 19.93 -20.20
C VAL A 252 -7.01 19.59 -19.31
N SER A 253 -7.85 20.58 -19.04
CA SER A 253 -9.08 20.36 -18.28
C SER A 253 -10.07 19.48 -19.05
N LEU A 254 -10.54 18.43 -18.40
CA LEU A 254 -11.58 17.55 -18.93
C LEU A 254 -12.82 18.34 -19.39
N ASP A 255 -13.26 19.35 -18.59
CA ASP A 255 -14.41 20.20 -18.90
C ASP A 255 -14.21 20.96 -20.22
N GLN A 256 -13.02 21.49 -20.50
CA GLN A 256 -12.72 22.17 -21.76
C GLN A 256 -12.81 21.22 -22.97
N VAL A 257 -12.28 20.02 -22.84
CA VAL A 257 -12.36 19.01 -23.92
C VAL A 257 -13.81 18.57 -24.14
N MET A 258 -14.57 18.34 -23.05
CA MET A 258 -15.97 17.95 -23.13
C MET A 258 -16.84 19.00 -23.79
N ARG A 259 -16.64 20.29 -23.48
CA ARG A 259 -17.37 21.41 -24.17
C ARG A 259 -17.02 21.48 -25.66
N ALA A 260 -15.75 21.24 -25.99
CA ALA A 260 -15.34 21.23 -27.41
C ALA A 260 -15.92 20.01 -28.16
N LEU A 261 -15.98 18.84 -27.53
CA LEU A 261 -16.64 17.66 -28.11
C LEU A 261 -18.12 17.87 -28.40
N THR A 262 -18.86 18.57 -27.53
CA THR A 262 -20.28 18.85 -27.73
C THR A 262 -20.57 19.79 -28.93
N SER A 263 -19.56 20.48 -29.45
CA SER A 263 -19.67 21.30 -30.64
C SER A 263 -19.50 20.54 -31.96
N LEU A 264 -19.08 19.29 -31.88
CA LEU A 264 -18.88 18.42 -33.05
C LEU A 264 -20.14 17.58 -33.34
N PRO A 265 -20.35 17.15 -34.59
CA PRO A 265 -21.49 16.29 -34.96
C PRO A 265 -21.23 14.83 -34.60
N ILE A 266 -20.86 14.57 -33.37
CA ILE A 266 -20.54 13.25 -32.81
C ILE A 266 -21.25 13.05 -31.48
N GLN A 267 -21.45 11.78 -31.08
CA GLN A 267 -22.02 11.44 -29.80
C GLN A 267 -20.92 10.92 -28.87
N LEU A 268 -20.92 11.38 -27.62
CA LEU A 268 -20.11 10.77 -26.56
C LEU A 268 -20.74 9.44 -26.18
N LEU A 269 -19.97 8.34 -26.28
CA LEU A 269 -20.43 7.01 -25.92
C LEU A 269 -20.03 6.67 -24.47
N SER A 270 -18.79 6.94 -24.11
CA SER A 270 -18.33 6.73 -22.73
C SER A 270 -17.13 7.61 -22.39
N ILE A 271 -16.92 7.78 -21.08
CA ILE A 271 -15.72 8.37 -20.52
C ILE A 271 -15.33 7.59 -19.26
N HIS A 272 -14.11 7.14 -19.21
CA HIS A 272 -13.59 6.38 -18.08
C HIS A 272 -12.22 6.89 -17.67
N PRO A 273 -11.94 6.97 -16.36
CA PRO A 273 -10.57 7.15 -15.91
C PRO A 273 -9.75 5.91 -16.29
N VAL A 274 -8.57 6.13 -16.85
CA VAL A 274 -7.61 5.05 -17.08
C VAL A 274 -7.03 4.66 -15.72
N GLN A 275 -7.18 3.39 -15.34
CA GLN A 275 -6.51 2.84 -14.17
C GLN A 275 -5.01 2.67 -14.46
N GLY A 276 -4.18 2.66 -13.41
CA GLY A 276 -2.76 2.40 -13.56
C GLY A 276 -1.87 3.65 -13.46
N GLN A 277 -2.27 4.66 -12.67
CA GLN A 277 -1.39 5.82 -12.40
C GLN A 277 -0.07 5.40 -11.73
N ALA A 278 -0.12 4.43 -10.80
CA ALA A 278 1.09 3.85 -10.20
C ALA A 278 1.94 3.14 -11.25
N GLU A 279 1.33 2.50 -12.26
CA GLU A 279 2.05 1.84 -13.36
C GLU A 279 2.77 2.86 -14.26
N ARG A 280 2.16 4.01 -14.55
CA ARG A 280 2.83 5.11 -15.26
C ARG A 280 4.08 5.57 -14.51
N LEU A 281 3.92 5.92 -13.22
CA LEU A 281 5.04 6.36 -12.39
C LEU A 281 6.12 5.28 -12.27
N TYR A 282 5.71 4.02 -12.17
CA TYR A 282 6.66 2.90 -12.13
C TYR A 282 7.49 2.86 -13.42
N THR A 283 6.86 2.95 -14.59
CA THR A 283 7.54 2.94 -15.89
C THR A 283 8.46 4.14 -16.09
N GLU A 284 8.12 5.31 -15.55
CA GLU A 284 8.98 6.50 -15.58
C GLU A 284 10.20 6.37 -14.66
N ILE A 285 10.04 5.67 -13.54
CA ILE A 285 11.09 5.53 -12.53
C ILE A 285 12.01 4.37 -12.85
N PHE A 286 11.51 3.22 -13.32
CA PHE A 286 12.28 1.98 -13.53
C PHE A 286 12.66 1.73 -14.98
#